data_9bca97f4ea7c2d06cfdde5f3eb7f796d
#
_entry.id   9bca97f4ea7c2d06cfdde5f3eb7f796d
#
_cell.length_a   1.000
_cell.length_b   1.000
_cell.length_c   1.000
_cell.angle_alpha   90.00
_cell.angle_beta   90.00
_cell.angle_gamma   90.00
#
_symmetry.space_group_name_H-M   'P 1'
#
loop_
_entity.id
_entity.type
_entity.pdbx_description
1 polymer ?
#
loop_
_entity_poly.entity_id
_entity_poly.type
_entity_poly.pdbx_seq_one_letter_code
_entity_poly.pdbx_strand_id
1 'polypeptide(L)'
;QPRSRGLGDVYKRQHSSDIDENALKKASETVNFITKDHNANFNANFSKTNRKLYNEINPINETEFSEKVETLKKIDEYARSKNPNVKQVSASLNGEWQAVRIYRPGGIMIEDLRPLVRLYVSIVLEKDGRQENGSRGSGGRVDYSTFLNSAHWQNQVDEAINQAEINLTSVDTPAGEMDVVLGPGYPGVLLHEAIGHGLEGDFNRKKTSAFSNLMGEKIADESVTVVDDGTIDSRRGSLSVDDEGTPTNCTTLIENGILTGYMQDRLNSKLMGVNPTGNGRRESYAHLPMPRMTNTYMLSGNRHPEEILKSVKNGLYAVDFGGGQVDITSGKFVFTCTEAYKIE
;
A
#
# COMPACT_ATOMS: atom_id res chain seq x y z
N GLN A 1 7.29 -19.49 23.11
CA GLN A 1 8.27 -18.40 23.02
C GLN A 1 9.51 -18.90 22.29
N PRO A 2 9.94 -18.30 21.20
CA PRO A 2 11.23 -18.62 20.59
C PRO A 2 12.33 -18.02 21.47
N ARG A 3 13.21 -18.86 22.02
CA ARG A 3 14.46 -18.44 22.63
C ARG A 3 15.47 -18.18 21.51
N SER A 4 15.73 -16.91 21.17
CA SER A 4 16.90 -16.58 20.36
C SER A 4 18.15 -16.60 21.26
N ARG A 5 19.08 -17.51 20.96
CA ARG A 5 20.46 -17.45 21.45
C ARG A 5 21.28 -16.63 20.44
N GLY A 6 21.64 -15.44 20.81
CA GLY A 6 22.50 -14.54 20.04
C GLY A 6 22.25 -13.14 20.52
N LEU A 7 23.22 -12.25 20.56
CA LEU A 7 23.17 -10.85 20.98
C LEU A 7 21.82 -10.22 20.57
N GLY A 8 20.79 -10.52 21.37
CA GLY A 8 19.41 -10.33 20.99
C GLY A 8 18.88 -9.06 21.62
N ASP A 9 18.28 -8.24 20.81
CA ASP A 9 17.40 -7.20 21.27
C ASP A 9 16.29 -7.83 22.09
N VAL A 10 16.19 -7.45 23.37
CA VAL A 10 15.09 -7.88 24.22
C VAL A 10 13.89 -7.01 23.90
N TYR A 11 13.00 -7.53 23.07
CA TYR A 11 11.71 -6.92 22.80
C TYR A 11 10.73 -7.26 23.93
N LYS A 12 10.14 -6.22 24.49
CA LYS A 12 8.95 -6.38 25.33
C LYS A 12 7.83 -5.53 24.79
N ARG A 13 6.75 -6.20 24.46
CA ARG A 13 5.54 -5.60 23.93
C ARG A 13 4.36 -5.93 24.83
N GLN A 14 3.54 -4.93 25.07
CA GLN A 14 2.22 -5.09 25.64
C GLN A 14 1.21 -4.35 24.77
N HIS A 15 0.00 -4.87 24.66
CA HIS A 15 -1.13 -4.23 24.01
C HIS A 15 -2.38 -4.38 24.88
N SER A 16 -3.29 -3.44 24.74
CA SER A 16 -4.60 -3.44 25.37
C SER A 16 -5.61 -2.79 24.43
N SER A 17 -6.85 -3.25 24.47
CA SER A 17 -7.99 -2.57 23.84
C SER A 17 -8.48 -1.39 24.68
N ASP A 18 -8.13 -1.34 25.98
CA ASP A 18 -8.49 -0.27 26.87
C ASP A 18 -7.49 0.89 26.74
N ILE A 19 -8.01 2.10 26.53
CA ILE A 19 -7.24 3.33 26.36
C ILE A 19 -7.40 4.32 27.50
N ASP A 20 -7.90 3.84 28.66
CA ASP A 20 -7.97 4.64 29.87
C ASP A 20 -6.59 4.84 30.52
N GLU A 21 -6.49 5.84 31.43
CA GLU A 21 -5.24 6.18 32.11
C GLU A 21 -4.66 4.99 32.91
N ASN A 22 -5.51 4.17 33.52
CA ASN A 22 -5.09 3.02 34.33
C ASN A 22 -4.48 1.92 33.45
N ALA A 23 -5.09 1.63 32.30
CA ALA A 23 -4.56 0.65 31.36
C ALA A 23 -3.20 1.09 30.81
N LEU A 24 -3.05 2.37 30.43
CA LEU A 24 -1.79 2.95 29.96
C LEU A 24 -0.72 2.93 31.06
N LYS A 25 -1.08 3.27 32.31
CA LYS A 25 -0.18 3.24 33.46
C LYS A 25 0.30 1.84 33.77
N LYS A 26 -0.61 0.86 33.82
CA LYS A 26 -0.28 -0.55 34.02
C LYS A 26 0.61 -1.12 32.91
N ALA A 27 0.36 -0.75 31.66
CA ALA A 27 1.21 -1.13 30.53
C ALA A 27 2.63 -0.55 30.69
N SER A 28 2.73 0.73 31.04
CA SER A 28 4.00 1.40 31.29
C SER A 28 4.78 0.79 32.46
N GLU A 29 4.12 0.52 33.58
CA GLU A 29 4.73 -0.12 34.74
C GLU A 29 5.27 -1.53 34.41
N THR A 30 4.52 -2.30 33.62
CA THR A 30 4.95 -3.63 33.18
C THR A 30 6.20 -3.57 32.31
N VAL A 31 6.32 -2.58 31.43
CA VAL A 31 7.52 -2.36 30.62
C VAL A 31 8.69 -1.86 31.47
N ASN A 32 8.45 -0.91 32.39
CA ASN A 32 9.47 -0.35 33.27
C ASN A 32 10.05 -1.37 34.24
N PHE A 33 9.26 -2.30 34.75
CA PHE A 33 9.75 -3.39 35.62
C PHE A 33 10.87 -4.22 34.98
N ILE A 34 10.97 -4.16 33.69
CA ILE A 34 11.88 -4.94 32.86
C ILE A 34 13.11 -4.13 32.43
N THR A 35 12.99 -2.80 32.39
CA THR A 35 14.06 -1.86 31.97
C THR A 35 14.60 -1.12 33.19
N LYS A 36 15.22 -1.78 34.12
CA LYS A 36 15.56 -1.32 35.47
C LYS A 36 16.42 -0.03 35.61
N ASP A 37 16.78 0.67 34.54
CA ASP A 37 17.82 1.73 34.63
C ASP A 37 17.50 3.07 33.93
N HIS A 38 16.26 3.41 33.60
CA HIS A 38 15.99 4.72 32.99
C HIS A 38 14.86 5.47 33.70
N ASN A 39 15.21 6.36 34.63
CA ASN A 39 14.33 7.43 35.11
C ASN A 39 14.22 8.50 34.00
N ALA A 40 13.19 8.44 33.18
CA ALA A 40 12.89 9.52 32.24
C ALA A 40 11.91 10.50 32.90
N ASN A 41 12.34 11.72 33.13
CA ASN A 41 11.43 12.82 33.45
C ASN A 41 10.61 13.17 32.21
N PHE A 42 9.31 13.03 32.29
CA PHE A 42 8.37 13.28 31.20
C PHE A 42 7.94 14.75 31.21
N ASN A 43 8.53 15.60 30.38
CA ASN A 43 7.98 16.89 30.02
C ASN A 43 7.38 16.75 28.62
N ALA A 44 6.06 16.64 28.54
CA ALA A 44 5.36 16.44 27.26
C ALA A 44 5.37 17.76 26.44
N ASN A 45 6.23 17.83 25.45
CA ASN A 45 6.14 18.83 24.39
C ASN A 45 5.26 18.26 23.25
N PHE A 46 4.10 18.87 23.06
CA PHE A 46 3.17 18.54 21.99
C PHE A 46 3.69 19.12 20.67
N SER A 47 3.95 18.27 19.68
CA SER A 47 4.15 18.72 18.31
C SER A 47 3.02 18.21 17.42
N LYS A 48 2.24 19.14 16.83
CA LYS A 48 1.37 18.79 15.71
C LYS A 48 2.24 18.42 14.52
N THR A 49 2.07 17.22 14.02
CA THR A 49 2.90 16.67 12.95
C THR A 49 2.17 16.54 11.62
N ASN A 50 0.90 16.97 11.55
CA ASN A 50 0.18 16.97 10.28
C ASN A 50 0.90 17.88 9.28
N ARG A 51 1.46 17.25 8.23
CA ARG A 51 2.19 17.90 7.14
C ARG A 51 1.25 18.39 6.02
N LYS A 52 -0.07 18.41 6.26
CA LYS A 52 -1.13 18.75 5.30
C LYS A 52 -1.20 17.80 4.10
N LEU A 53 -0.72 16.59 4.23
CA LEU A 53 -0.84 15.55 3.19
C LEU A 53 -2.29 15.07 3.00
N TYR A 54 -3.12 15.27 4.01
CA TYR A 54 -4.55 14.96 4.02
C TYR A 54 -5.27 15.84 5.06
N ASN A 55 -6.59 15.91 4.94
CA ASN A 55 -7.40 16.58 5.96
C ASN A 55 -7.51 15.70 7.23
N GLU A 56 -7.93 16.32 8.34
CA GLU A 56 -8.12 15.63 9.63
C GLU A 56 -9.59 15.24 9.87
N ILE A 57 -10.43 15.42 8.87
CA ILE A 57 -11.88 15.20 8.94
C ILE A 57 -12.17 13.72 9.14
N ASN A 58 -13.12 13.43 10.04
CA ASN A 58 -13.63 12.09 10.19
C ASN A 58 -14.64 11.77 9.08
N PRO A 59 -14.28 11.01 8.05
CA PRO A 59 -15.17 10.78 6.91
C PRO A 59 -16.46 10.06 7.30
N ILE A 60 -16.44 9.29 8.39
CA ILE A 60 -17.59 8.49 8.82
C ILE A 60 -18.76 9.39 9.21
N ASN A 61 -18.48 10.53 9.86
CA ASN A 61 -19.49 11.43 10.41
C ASN A 61 -19.90 12.58 9.48
N GLU A 62 -19.08 12.90 8.46
CA GLU A 62 -19.31 14.06 7.59
C GLU A 62 -20.44 13.88 6.57
N THR A 63 -20.71 12.64 6.20
CA THR A 63 -21.72 12.33 5.19
C THR A 63 -22.82 11.47 5.81
N GLU A 64 -24.06 11.84 5.57
CA GLU A 64 -25.22 11.10 6.03
C GLU A 64 -25.23 9.66 5.46
N PHE A 65 -25.62 8.70 6.29
CA PHE A 65 -25.64 7.30 5.88
C PHE A 65 -26.61 7.04 4.70
N SER A 66 -27.73 7.75 4.68
CA SER A 66 -28.71 7.69 3.59
C SER A 66 -28.12 8.10 2.24
N GLU A 67 -27.27 9.11 2.20
CA GLU A 67 -26.61 9.57 0.98
C GLU A 67 -25.62 8.51 0.44
N LYS A 68 -24.88 7.87 1.33
CA LYS A 68 -23.98 6.76 0.98
C LYS A 68 -24.75 5.59 0.37
N VAL A 69 -25.88 5.20 0.99
CA VAL A 69 -26.74 4.13 0.49
C VAL A 69 -27.36 4.51 -0.87
N GLU A 70 -27.82 5.74 -1.01
CA GLU A 70 -28.40 6.22 -2.27
C GLU A 70 -27.38 6.21 -3.42
N THR A 71 -26.15 6.56 -3.14
CA THR A 71 -25.07 6.47 -4.13
C THR A 71 -24.82 5.03 -4.58
N LEU A 72 -24.77 4.07 -3.64
CA LEU A 72 -24.61 2.65 -3.98
C LEU A 72 -25.77 2.12 -4.83
N LYS A 73 -27.01 2.56 -4.58
CA LYS A 73 -28.18 2.23 -5.43
C LYS A 73 -28.03 2.81 -6.83
N LYS A 74 -27.62 4.07 -6.94
CA LYS A 74 -27.38 4.72 -8.25
C LYS A 74 -26.30 4.02 -9.06
N ILE A 75 -25.27 3.48 -8.40
CA ILE A 75 -24.24 2.66 -9.04
C ILE A 75 -24.84 1.39 -9.65
N ASP A 76 -25.68 0.66 -8.91
CA ASP A 76 -26.37 -0.53 -9.44
C ASP A 76 -27.28 -0.20 -10.61
N GLU A 77 -28.15 0.82 -10.46
CA GLU A 77 -29.07 1.27 -11.49
C GLU A 77 -28.34 1.71 -12.76
N TYR A 78 -27.26 2.47 -12.61
CA TYR A 78 -26.46 2.95 -13.73
C TYR A 78 -25.78 1.79 -14.47
N ALA A 79 -25.18 0.85 -13.76
CA ALA A 79 -24.55 -0.31 -14.36
C ALA A 79 -25.54 -1.13 -15.20
N ARG A 80 -26.73 -1.40 -14.65
CA ARG A 80 -27.80 -2.12 -15.36
C ARG A 80 -28.35 -1.35 -16.55
N SER A 81 -28.37 -0.03 -16.49
CA SER A 81 -28.83 0.82 -17.63
C SER A 81 -27.80 0.85 -18.77
N LYS A 82 -26.51 0.67 -18.46
CA LYS A 82 -25.44 0.72 -19.46
C LYS A 82 -25.32 -0.55 -20.29
N ASN A 83 -25.53 -1.72 -19.65
CA ASN A 83 -25.35 -2.99 -20.36
C ASN A 83 -26.42 -4.00 -19.95
N PRO A 84 -27.25 -4.48 -20.90
CA PRO A 84 -28.32 -5.44 -20.62
C PRO A 84 -27.81 -6.82 -20.16
N ASN A 85 -26.52 -7.12 -20.34
CA ASN A 85 -25.90 -8.37 -19.91
C ASN A 85 -25.45 -8.32 -18.45
N VAL A 86 -25.67 -7.23 -17.70
CA VAL A 86 -25.31 -7.13 -16.29
C VAL A 86 -26.15 -8.13 -15.48
N LYS A 87 -25.47 -9.13 -14.96
CA LYS A 87 -26.04 -10.17 -14.10
C LYS A 87 -25.99 -9.78 -12.63
N GLN A 88 -24.85 -9.28 -12.20
CA GLN A 88 -24.63 -8.91 -10.81
C GLN A 88 -23.80 -7.62 -10.73
N VAL A 89 -24.17 -6.78 -9.77
CA VAL A 89 -23.39 -5.61 -9.36
C VAL A 89 -23.08 -5.73 -7.87
N SER A 90 -21.84 -5.54 -7.51
CA SER A 90 -21.39 -5.44 -6.13
C SER A 90 -20.65 -4.11 -5.96
N ALA A 91 -21.18 -3.24 -5.13
CA ALA A 91 -20.54 -1.96 -4.83
C ALA A 91 -20.36 -1.79 -3.32
N SER A 92 -19.21 -1.32 -2.90
CA SER A 92 -18.94 -1.04 -1.50
C SER A 92 -18.23 0.31 -1.32
N LEU A 93 -18.67 1.04 -0.31
CA LEU A 93 -18.09 2.29 0.11
C LEU A 93 -17.62 2.12 1.56
N ASN A 94 -16.31 2.12 1.77
CA ASN A 94 -15.68 1.88 3.07
C ASN A 94 -15.01 3.15 3.55
N GLY A 95 -15.05 3.40 4.85
CA GLY A 95 -14.35 4.50 5.49
C GLY A 95 -13.76 4.10 6.82
N GLU A 96 -12.60 4.67 7.11
CA GLU A 96 -11.88 4.51 8.35
C GLU A 96 -11.37 5.88 8.81
N TRP A 97 -11.34 6.07 10.12
CA TRP A 97 -10.70 7.21 10.74
C TRP A 97 -9.90 6.77 11.95
N GLN A 98 -8.62 7.04 11.93
CA GLN A 98 -7.70 6.68 13.00
C GLN A 98 -7.17 7.93 13.68
N ALA A 99 -7.30 8.01 15.01
CA ALA A 99 -6.59 8.95 15.84
C ALA A 99 -5.40 8.24 16.49
N VAL A 100 -4.19 8.60 16.07
CA VAL A 100 -2.95 7.98 16.52
C VAL A 100 -2.21 8.94 17.43
N ARG A 101 -1.84 8.47 18.63
CA ARG A 101 -0.96 9.20 19.55
C ARG A 101 0.24 8.33 19.90
N ILE A 102 1.42 8.86 19.70
CA ILE A 102 2.69 8.18 19.94
C ILE A 102 3.48 8.93 20.99
N TYR A 103 3.76 8.25 22.08
CA TYR A 103 4.60 8.77 23.15
C TYR A 103 5.96 8.12 23.11
N ARG A 104 7.02 8.91 23.11
CA ARG A 104 8.40 8.43 23.06
C ARG A 104 9.19 8.94 24.27
N PRO A 105 10.25 8.23 24.65
CA PRO A 105 11.18 8.70 25.68
C PRO A 105 11.67 10.12 25.39
N GLY A 106 11.88 10.91 26.44
CA GLY A 106 12.27 12.32 26.31
C GLY A 106 11.08 13.28 26.19
N GLY A 107 9.85 12.83 26.48
CA GLY A 107 8.65 13.66 26.48
C GLY A 107 8.10 14.02 25.11
N ILE A 108 8.48 13.29 24.08
CA ILE A 108 7.98 13.49 22.73
C ILE A 108 6.57 12.89 22.62
N MET A 109 5.60 13.73 22.27
CA MET A 109 4.24 13.30 21.94
C MET A 109 3.90 13.72 20.51
N ILE A 110 3.42 12.78 19.72
CA ILE A 110 3.10 12.95 18.31
C ILE A 110 1.65 12.53 18.11
N GLU A 111 0.88 13.34 17.41
CA GLU A 111 -0.52 13.03 17.05
C GLU A 111 -0.68 13.09 15.53
N ASP A 112 -1.42 12.12 14.99
CA ASP A 112 -1.77 12.05 13.57
C ASP A 112 -3.22 11.58 13.43
N LEU A 113 -4.05 12.30 12.66
CA LEU A 113 -5.43 11.96 12.37
C LEU A 113 -5.51 11.49 10.92
N ARG A 114 -5.91 10.25 10.71
CA ARG A 114 -5.74 9.52 9.45
C ARG A 114 -7.10 9.12 8.88
N PRO A 115 -7.70 9.91 7.99
CA PRO A 115 -8.86 9.45 7.22
C PRO A 115 -8.42 8.42 6.17
N LEU A 116 -9.35 7.54 5.81
CA LEU A 116 -9.18 6.64 4.68
C LEU A 116 -10.55 6.26 4.13
N VAL A 117 -10.77 6.46 2.83
CA VAL A 117 -12.01 6.09 2.15
C VAL A 117 -11.68 5.25 0.92
N ARG A 118 -12.56 4.30 0.60
CA ARG A 118 -12.45 3.46 -0.60
C ARG A 118 -13.83 3.19 -1.19
N LEU A 119 -13.97 3.40 -2.49
CA LEU A 119 -15.04 2.87 -3.32
C LEU A 119 -14.51 1.67 -4.10
N TYR A 120 -15.29 0.61 -4.16
CA TYR A 120 -15.00 -0.56 -4.99
C TYR A 120 -16.27 -1.00 -5.70
N VAL A 121 -16.18 -1.26 -6.99
CA VAL A 121 -17.25 -1.73 -7.86
C VAL A 121 -16.80 -2.99 -8.58
N SER A 122 -17.65 -4.01 -8.60
CA SER A 122 -17.44 -5.26 -9.33
C SER A 122 -18.72 -5.62 -10.07
N ILE A 123 -18.61 -5.93 -11.34
CA ILE A 123 -19.73 -6.18 -12.23
C ILE A 123 -19.51 -7.50 -12.95
N VAL A 124 -20.50 -8.39 -12.87
CA VAL A 124 -20.52 -9.64 -13.63
C VAL A 124 -21.43 -9.45 -14.84
N LEU A 125 -20.90 -9.67 -16.03
CA LEU A 125 -21.67 -9.78 -17.27
C LEU A 125 -21.91 -11.24 -17.61
N GLU A 126 -23.08 -11.56 -18.17
CA GLU A 126 -23.41 -12.87 -18.69
C GLU A 126 -23.90 -12.76 -20.15
N LYS A 127 -23.25 -13.46 -21.06
CA LYS A 127 -23.60 -13.51 -22.46
C LYS A 127 -23.36 -14.91 -23.02
N ASP A 128 -24.36 -15.48 -23.69
CA ASP A 128 -24.26 -16.81 -24.33
C ASP A 128 -23.77 -17.93 -23.39
N GLY A 129 -24.14 -17.85 -22.10
CA GLY A 129 -23.73 -18.82 -21.07
C GLY A 129 -22.33 -18.59 -20.47
N ARG A 130 -21.57 -17.64 -20.98
CA ARG A 130 -20.28 -17.21 -20.40
C ARG A 130 -20.51 -16.06 -19.41
N GLN A 131 -19.86 -16.14 -18.27
CA GLN A 131 -19.87 -15.09 -17.26
C GLN A 131 -18.46 -14.60 -17.03
N GLU A 132 -18.30 -13.27 -17.04
CA GLU A 132 -17.01 -12.63 -16.79
C GLU A 132 -17.18 -11.44 -15.84
N ASN A 133 -16.13 -11.19 -15.07
CA ASN A 133 -16.11 -10.12 -14.07
C ASN A 133 -15.17 -9.00 -14.49
N GLY A 134 -15.63 -7.77 -14.28
CA GLY A 134 -14.77 -6.60 -14.28
C GLY A 134 -14.89 -5.84 -12.96
N SER A 135 -13.82 -5.24 -12.50
CA SER A 135 -13.82 -4.52 -11.24
C SER A 135 -12.91 -3.32 -11.25
N ARG A 136 -13.32 -2.29 -10.51
CA ARG A 136 -12.50 -1.10 -10.28
C ARG A 136 -12.61 -0.65 -8.83
N GLY A 137 -11.50 -0.18 -8.31
CA GLY A 137 -11.44 0.38 -6.97
C GLY A 137 -10.59 1.64 -6.93
N SER A 138 -11.06 2.62 -6.20
CA SER A 138 -10.29 3.81 -5.87
C SER A 138 -10.39 4.12 -4.39
N GLY A 139 -9.41 4.82 -3.86
CA GLY A 139 -9.38 5.18 -2.46
C GLY A 139 -8.25 6.15 -2.14
N GLY A 140 -8.36 6.79 -0.99
CA GLY A 140 -7.35 7.76 -0.54
C GLY A 140 -7.62 8.26 0.86
N ARG A 141 -6.71 9.09 1.34
CA ARG A 141 -6.85 9.80 2.61
C ARG A 141 -7.64 11.09 2.42
N VAL A 142 -8.91 10.90 2.11
CA VAL A 142 -9.88 11.95 1.80
C VAL A 142 -11.20 11.65 2.50
N ASP A 143 -12.17 12.53 2.36
CA ASP A 143 -13.56 12.31 2.75
C ASP A 143 -14.36 11.61 1.63
N TYR A 144 -15.64 11.35 1.87
CA TYR A 144 -16.50 10.68 0.89
C TYR A 144 -16.90 11.54 -0.32
N SER A 145 -16.78 12.86 -0.26
CA SER A 145 -17.26 13.77 -1.31
C SER A 145 -16.73 13.42 -2.70
N THR A 146 -15.46 13.03 -2.77
CA THR A 146 -14.83 12.58 -4.02
C THR A 146 -15.55 11.37 -4.62
N PHE A 147 -15.92 10.39 -3.79
CA PHE A 147 -16.50 9.12 -4.24
C PHE A 147 -18.01 9.18 -4.42
N LEU A 148 -18.68 10.16 -3.82
CA LEU A 148 -20.10 10.44 -4.04
C LEU A 148 -20.35 11.26 -5.31
N ASN A 149 -19.29 11.87 -5.86
CA ASN A 149 -19.39 12.58 -7.14
C ASN A 149 -19.75 11.62 -8.27
N SER A 150 -20.83 11.93 -9.00
CA SER A 150 -21.37 11.06 -10.05
C SER A 150 -20.38 10.78 -11.17
N ALA A 151 -19.60 11.76 -11.60
CA ALA A 151 -18.62 11.54 -12.66
C ALA A 151 -17.53 10.54 -12.23
N HIS A 152 -17.17 10.53 -10.94
CA HIS A 152 -16.16 9.62 -10.42
C HIS A 152 -16.63 8.16 -10.41
N TRP A 153 -17.78 7.88 -9.78
CA TRP A 153 -18.25 6.50 -9.69
C TRP A 153 -18.81 5.97 -11.00
N GLN A 154 -19.38 6.83 -11.89
CA GLN A 154 -19.78 6.44 -13.24
C GLN A 154 -18.58 5.95 -14.06
N ASN A 155 -17.46 6.69 -14.02
CA ASN A 155 -16.24 6.24 -14.69
C ASN A 155 -15.75 4.87 -14.19
N GLN A 156 -15.81 4.61 -12.89
CA GLN A 156 -15.43 3.29 -12.34
C GLN A 156 -16.37 2.17 -12.81
N VAL A 157 -17.69 2.46 -12.91
CA VAL A 157 -18.66 1.52 -13.45
C VAL A 157 -18.38 1.24 -14.93
N ASP A 158 -18.15 2.29 -15.73
CA ASP A 158 -17.87 2.17 -17.15
C ASP A 158 -16.59 1.35 -17.40
N GLU A 159 -15.52 1.59 -16.63
CA GLU A 159 -14.28 0.82 -16.70
C GLU A 159 -14.47 -0.65 -16.28
N ALA A 160 -15.28 -0.91 -15.23
CA ALA A 160 -15.56 -2.28 -14.80
C ALA A 160 -16.39 -3.05 -15.85
N ILE A 161 -17.40 -2.40 -16.46
CA ILE A 161 -18.17 -2.99 -17.56
C ILE A 161 -17.25 -3.30 -18.75
N ASN A 162 -16.43 -2.33 -19.17
CA ASN A 162 -15.51 -2.51 -20.28
C ASN A 162 -14.54 -3.69 -20.07
N GLN A 163 -13.98 -3.84 -18.88
CA GLN A 163 -13.14 -4.98 -18.53
C GLN A 163 -13.90 -6.31 -18.65
N ALA A 164 -15.11 -6.38 -18.13
CA ALA A 164 -15.94 -7.59 -18.23
C ALA A 164 -16.32 -7.91 -19.70
N GLU A 165 -16.60 -6.90 -20.53
CA GLU A 165 -16.89 -7.05 -21.98
C GLU A 165 -15.68 -7.59 -22.74
N ILE A 166 -14.47 -7.07 -22.47
CA ILE A 166 -13.22 -7.56 -23.04
C ILE A 166 -13.04 -9.02 -22.68
N ASN A 167 -13.23 -9.37 -21.41
CA ASN A 167 -13.06 -10.73 -20.90
C ASN A 167 -14.09 -11.71 -21.51
N LEU A 168 -15.32 -11.29 -21.81
CA LEU A 168 -16.31 -12.11 -22.53
C LEU A 168 -15.85 -12.59 -23.91
N THR A 169 -14.94 -11.83 -24.55
CA THR A 169 -14.41 -12.15 -25.87
C THR A 169 -12.96 -12.64 -25.82
N SER A 170 -12.39 -12.76 -24.61
CA SER A 170 -11.01 -13.19 -24.43
C SER A 170 -10.77 -14.63 -24.86
N VAL A 171 -9.55 -14.91 -25.30
CA VAL A 171 -9.04 -16.23 -25.66
C VAL A 171 -8.00 -16.69 -24.66
N ASP A 172 -7.64 -17.96 -24.71
CA ASP A 172 -6.60 -18.51 -23.84
C ASP A 172 -5.26 -17.82 -24.07
N THR A 173 -4.59 -17.46 -22.98
CA THR A 173 -3.27 -16.85 -23.00
C THR A 173 -2.23 -17.88 -23.46
N PRO A 174 -1.31 -17.53 -24.38
CA PRO A 174 -0.23 -18.44 -24.77
C PRO A 174 0.66 -18.76 -23.57
N ALA A 175 1.04 -20.02 -23.43
CA ALA A 175 1.99 -20.46 -22.42
C ALA A 175 3.43 -20.35 -22.94
N GLY A 176 4.35 -19.94 -22.10
CA GLY A 176 5.78 -19.87 -22.43
C GLY A 176 6.46 -18.62 -21.88
N GLU A 177 7.74 -18.53 -22.15
CA GLU A 177 8.55 -17.34 -21.84
C GLU A 177 8.39 -16.33 -22.98
N MET A 178 8.09 -15.10 -22.64
CA MET A 178 7.86 -14.01 -23.59
C MET A 178 8.09 -12.64 -22.95
N ASP A 179 8.27 -11.63 -23.80
CA ASP A 179 8.33 -10.24 -23.35
C ASP A 179 6.98 -9.78 -22.83
N VAL A 180 6.99 -9.03 -21.72
CA VAL A 180 5.78 -8.46 -21.14
C VAL A 180 5.95 -6.96 -20.95
N VAL A 181 5.08 -6.19 -21.59
CA VAL A 181 4.96 -4.75 -21.33
C VAL A 181 3.89 -4.55 -20.27
N LEU A 182 4.25 -3.90 -19.18
CA LEU A 182 3.32 -3.55 -18.11
C LEU A 182 2.63 -2.21 -18.42
N GLY A 183 1.32 -2.19 -18.35
CA GLY A 183 0.53 -0.96 -18.44
C GLY A 183 0.72 -0.06 -17.21
N PRO A 184 0.27 1.19 -17.27
CA PRO A 184 0.30 2.09 -16.11
C PRO A 184 -0.75 1.69 -15.08
N GLY A 185 -0.59 2.15 -13.84
CA GLY A 185 -1.57 1.98 -12.77
C GLY A 185 -1.44 0.69 -12.00
N TYR A 186 -2.47 -0.15 -11.98
CA TYR A 186 -2.52 -1.36 -11.15
C TYR A 186 -1.39 -2.38 -11.42
N PRO A 187 -0.84 -2.54 -12.64
CA PRO A 187 0.36 -3.34 -12.86
C PRO A 187 1.57 -2.96 -11.98
N GLY A 188 1.60 -1.76 -11.40
CA GLY A 188 2.55 -1.38 -10.37
C GLY A 188 2.56 -2.28 -9.13
N VAL A 189 1.51 -3.11 -8.92
CA VAL A 189 1.49 -4.12 -7.85
C VAL A 189 2.60 -5.17 -8.04
N LEU A 190 3.02 -5.43 -9.28
CA LEU A 190 4.16 -6.30 -9.55
C LEU A 190 5.45 -5.71 -8.95
N LEU A 191 5.65 -4.40 -9.06
CA LEU A 191 6.78 -3.72 -8.42
C LEU A 191 6.72 -3.83 -6.90
N HIS A 192 5.52 -3.70 -6.31
CA HIS A 192 5.30 -3.88 -4.87
C HIS A 192 5.78 -5.26 -4.40
N GLU A 193 5.40 -6.32 -5.08
CA GLU A 193 5.78 -7.69 -4.71
C GLU A 193 7.23 -8.02 -5.11
N ALA A 194 7.59 -7.80 -6.36
CA ALA A 194 8.90 -8.23 -6.88
C ALA A 194 10.07 -7.48 -6.24
N ILE A 195 9.87 -6.22 -5.90
CA ILE A 195 10.93 -5.32 -5.40
C ILE A 195 10.63 -4.84 -3.98
N GLY A 196 9.43 -4.30 -3.75
CA GLY A 196 9.09 -3.58 -2.54
C GLY A 196 9.30 -4.38 -1.27
N HIS A 197 8.69 -5.55 -1.13
CA HIS A 197 8.89 -6.42 0.04
C HIS A 197 10.32 -6.89 0.20
N GLY A 198 11.03 -7.12 -0.90
CA GLY A 198 12.44 -7.50 -0.88
C GLY A 198 13.37 -6.41 -0.34
N LEU A 199 12.95 -5.14 -0.39
CA LEU A 199 13.72 -3.98 0.06
C LEU A 199 13.29 -3.45 1.45
N GLU A 200 12.47 -4.19 2.19
CA GLU A 200 12.18 -3.92 3.60
C GLU A 200 13.42 -4.23 4.46
N GLY A 201 13.79 -3.29 5.32
CA GLY A 201 15.09 -3.29 6.00
C GLY A 201 15.29 -4.44 6.99
N ASP A 202 14.23 -4.95 7.62
CA ASP A 202 14.33 -6.04 8.59
C ASP A 202 14.71 -7.37 7.92
N PHE A 203 14.21 -7.67 6.73
CA PHE A 203 14.60 -8.84 5.95
C PHE A 203 16.04 -8.75 5.47
N ASN A 204 16.46 -7.56 5.04
CA ASN A 204 17.83 -7.31 4.58
C ASN A 204 18.83 -7.38 5.74
N ARG A 205 18.51 -6.82 6.92
CA ARG A 205 19.33 -6.95 8.13
C ARG A 205 19.48 -8.41 8.56
N LYS A 206 18.39 -9.19 8.49
CA LYS A 206 18.39 -10.63 8.84
C LYS A 206 19.02 -11.49 7.76
N LYS A 207 19.35 -10.93 6.60
CA LYS A 207 19.88 -11.63 5.43
C LYS A 207 18.95 -12.71 4.89
N THR A 208 17.65 -12.44 4.91
CA THR A 208 16.59 -13.33 4.44
C THR A 208 15.93 -12.84 3.15
N SER A 209 16.34 -11.69 2.62
CA SER A 209 15.91 -11.18 1.32
C SER A 209 16.90 -11.56 0.22
N ALA A 210 16.41 -11.78 -0.99
CA ALA A 210 17.22 -11.94 -2.19
C ALA A 210 18.10 -10.70 -2.48
N PHE A 211 17.71 -9.53 -1.96
CA PHE A 211 18.47 -8.27 -2.11
C PHE A 211 19.49 -8.03 -0.99
N SER A 212 19.64 -8.96 -0.06
CA SER A 212 20.61 -8.81 1.03
C SER A 212 22.03 -8.76 0.48
N ASN A 213 22.80 -7.78 0.94
CA ASN A 213 24.18 -7.49 0.52
C ASN A 213 24.36 -6.99 -0.93
N LEU A 214 23.28 -6.57 -1.61
CA LEU A 214 23.34 -5.99 -2.96
C LEU A 214 23.37 -4.46 -2.96
N MET A 215 23.54 -3.82 -1.81
CA MET A 215 23.67 -2.36 -1.71
C MET A 215 24.85 -1.87 -2.55
N GLY A 216 24.60 -0.94 -3.49
CA GLY A 216 25.58 -0.44 -4.44
C GLY A 216 25.73 -1.28 -5.72
N GLU A 217 25.07 -2.43 -5.79
CA GLU A 217 25.15 -3.30 -6.98
C GLU A 217 24.05 -2.93 -8.00
N LYS A 218 24.31 -3.22 -9.27
CA LYS A 218 23.34 -3.08 -10.35
C LYS A 218 22.35 -4.25 -10.30
N ILE A 219 21.08 -3.95 -10.02
CA ILE A 219 20.01 -4.94 -9.89
C ILE A 219 18.88 -4.76 -10.93
N ALA A 220 18.92 -3.69 -11.69
CA ALA A 220 17.96 -3.38 -12.74
C ALA A 220 18.63 -2.68 -13.91
N ASP A 221 17.88 -2.40 -14.98
CA ASP A 221 18.35 -1.57 -16.08
C ASP A 221 18.66 -0.14 -15.61
N GLU A 222 19.61 0.53 -16.25
CA GLU A 222 20.01 1.90 -15.90
C GLU A 222 18.90 2.95 -16.07
N SER A 223 17.86 2.64 -16.81
CA SER A 223 16.67 3.49 -16.96
C SER A 223 15.70 3.38 -15.77
N VAL A 224 15.95 2.45 -14.84
CA VAL A 224 15.03 2.15 -13.73
C VAL A 224 15.42 2.92 -12.47
N THR A 225 14.53 3.79 -12.01
CA THR A 225 14.60 4.43 -10.69
C THR A 225 13.31 4.17 -9.92
N VAL A 226 13.43 3.64 -8.71
CA VAL A 226 12.30 3.26 -7.85
C VAL A 226 12.40 4.00 -6.53
N VAL A 227 11.28 4.57 -6.12
CA VAL A 227 11.16 5.28 -4.84
C VAL A 227 10.01 4.71 -4.01
N ASP A 228 10.12 4.86 -2.68
CA ASP A 228 8.99 4.74 -1.76
C ASP A 228 8.73 6.10 -1.15
N ASP A 229 7.56 6.69 -1.45
CA ASP A 229 7.23 8.06 -1.09
C ASP A 229 5.96 8.14 -0.23
N GLY A 230 6.16 8.37 1.06
CA GLY A 230 5.09 8.59 2.02
C GLY A 230 4.49 10.00 2.04
N THR A 231 4.93 10.89 1.12
CA THR A 231 4.62 12.33 1.16
C THR A 231 3.69 12.80 0.05
N ILE A 232 3.13 11.90 -0.74
CA ILE A 232 2.20 12.25 -1.83
C ILE A 232 0.83 12.61 -1.25
N ASP A 233 0.30 13.76 -1.62
CA ASP A 233 -0.98 14.26 -1.12
C ASP A 233 -2.13 13.28 -1.35
N SER A 234 -2.93 13.07 -0.31
CA SER A 234 -4.17 12.27 -0.32
C SER A 234 -4.04 10.81 -0.74
N ARG A 235 -2.83 10.31 -1.00
CA ARG A 235 -2.62 8.91 -1.38
C ARG A 235 -2.83 7.97 -0.20
N ARG A 236 -3.35 6.77 -0.47
CA ARG A 236 -3.64 5.74 0.53
C ARG A 236 -2.42 5.38 1.39
N GLY A 237 -1.24 5.24 0.79
CA GLY A 237 0.00 4.88 1.45
C GLY A 237 0.65 6.02 2.23
N SER A 238 0.28 7.27 1.97
CA SER A 238 0.91 8.45 2.57
C SER A 238 0.55 8.60 4.05
N LEU A 239 1.53 9.02 4.83
CA LEU A 239 1.42 9.30 6.25
C LEU A 239 2.27 10.53 6.61
N SER A 240 1.79 11.39 7.48
CA SER A 240 2.59 12.50 8.02
C SER A 240 3.76 11.97 8.85
N VAL A 241 3.49 10.94 9.64
CA VAL A 241 4.48 10.17 10.41
C VAL A 241 4.13 8.69 10.35
N ASP A 242 5.13 7.82 10.47
CA ASP A 242 4.93 6.39 10.63
C ASP A 242 4.38 6.02 12.03
N ASP A 243 4.21 4.75 12.32
CA ASP A 243 3.66 4.29 13.61
C ASP A 243 4.69 4.30 14.76
N GLU A 244 5.90 4.76 14.49
CA GLU A 244 6.94 5.06 15.49
C GLU A 244 7.12 6.58 15.69
N GLY A 245 6.34 7.42 14.98
CA GLY A 245 6.43 8.87 15.00
C GLY A 245 7.63 9.43 14.24
N THR A 246 8.13 8.71 13.27
CA THR A 246 9.16 9.20 12.35
C THR A 246 8.48 9.84 11.14
N PRO A 247 8.84 11.07 10.75
CA PRO A 247 8.31 11.68 9.53
C PRO A 247 8.59 10.79 8.31
N THR A 248 7.57 10.59 7.47
CA THR A 248 7.76 9.89 6.20
C THR A 248 8.54 10.73 5.20
N ASN A 249 9.20 10.10 4.28
CA ASN A 249 10.03 10.73 3.27
C ASN A 249 9.77 10.11 1.89
N CYS A 250 10.32 10.73 0.85
CA CYS A 250 10.58 10.09 -0.42
C CYS A 250 11.95 9.42 -0.34
N THR A 251 11.97 8.10 -0.27
CA THR A 251 13.19 7.29 -0.14
C THR A 251 13.52 6.65 -1.47
N THR A 252 14.67 6.97 -2.05
CA THR A 252 15.16 6.29 -3.25
C THR A 252 15.65 4.90 -2.87
N LEU A 253 15.07 3.87 -3.50
CA LEU A 253 15.41 2.47 -3.30
C LEU A 253 16.39 1.99 -4.37
N ILE A 254 16.07 2.29 -5.63
CA ILE A 254 16.91 1.98 -6.78
C ILE A 254 17.11 3.29 -7.56
N GLU A 255 18.33 3.62 -7.89
CA GLU A 255 18.66 4.79 -8.69
C GLU A 255 19.49 4.38 -9.90
N ASN A 256 18.96 4.64 -11.11
CA ASN A 256 19.64 4.26 -12.36
C ASN A 256 20.07 2.78 -12.38
N GLY A 257 19.20 1.90 -11.91
CA GLY A 257 19.45 0.47 -11.83
C GLY A 257 20.28 -0.01 -10.64
N ILE A 258 20.83 0.90 -9.84
CA ILE A 258 21.68 0.59 -8.68
C ILE A 258 20.82 0.56 -7.40
N LEU A 259 20.99 -0.44 -6.57
CA LEU A 259 20.35 -0.49 -5.24
C LEU A 259 21.01 0.53 -4.32
N THR A 260 20.27 1.55 -3.90
CA THR A 260 20.79 2.67 -3.10
C THR A 260 20.17 2.77 -1.71
N GLY A 261 19.06 2.08 -1.44
CA GLY A 261 18.37 2.20 -0.15
C GLY A 261 17.47 1.03 0.19
N TYR A 262 17.20 0.90 1.49
CA TYR A 262 16.15 0.05 2.05
C TYR A 262 15.17 0.89 2.82
N MET A 263 13.91 0.46 2.88
CA MET A 263 12.92 1.04 3.78
C MET A 263 13.22 0.65 5.23
N GLN A 264 13.26 1.63 6.13
CA GLN A 264 13.74 1.44 7.50
C GLN A 264 12.72 1.91 8.54
N ASP A 265 12.52 1.09 9.57
CA ASP A 265 11.98 1.51 10.85
C ASP A 265 13.12 1.99 11.77
N ARG A 266 12.80 2.43 12.97
CA ARG A 266 13.79 2.92 13.93
C ARG A 266 14.72 1.84 14.47
N LEU A 267 14.20 0.62 14.65
CA LEU A 267 15.00 -0.47 15.16
C LEU A 267 16.01 -0.93 14.13
N ASN A 268 15.53 -1.28 12.94
CA ASN A 268 16.39 -1.85 11.90
C ASN A 268 17.40 -0.81 11.41
N SER A 269 17.00 0.47 11.29
CA SER A 269 17.94 1.56 10.97
C SER A 269 19.07 1.68 12.00
N LYS A 270 18.75 1.63 13.30
CA LYS A 270 19.77 1.66 14.37
C LYS A 270 20.73 0.49 14.29
N LEU A 271 20.20 -0.72 14.08
CA LEU A 271 21.02 -1.94 14.00
C LEU A 271 21.89 -2.02 12.74
N MET A 272 21.46 -1.36 11.68
CA MET A 272 22.22 -1.26 10.42
C MET A 272 23.11 -0.02 10.34
N GLY A 273 23.06 0.88 11.34
CA GLY A 273 23.85 2.10 11.36
C GLY A 273 23.43 3.15 10.32
N VAL A 274 22.14 3.16 9.93
CA VAL A 274 21.56 4.10 8.95
C VAL A 274 20.44 4.93 9.57
N ASN A 275 19.91 5.90 8.84
CA ASN A 275 18.77 6.69 9.28
C ASN A 275 17.44 5.97 9.04
N PRO A 276 16.42 6.16 9.89
CA PRO A 276 15.07 5.68 9.63
C PRO A 276 14.43 6.48 8.47
N THR A 277 13.61 5.80 7.67
CA THR A 277 12.99 6.39 6.48
C THR A 277 11.51 6.76 6.67
N GLY A 278 10.94 6.49 7.86
CA GLY A 278 9.53 6.74 8.12
C GLY A 278 8.63 5.61 7.59
N ASN A 279 9.16 4.41 7.53
CA ASN A 279 8.47 3.21 7.08
C ASN A 279 8.10 2.24 8.22
N GLY A 280 8.24 2.64 9.48
CA GLY A 280 7.89 1.83 10.65
C GLY A 280 6.38 1.74 10.81
N ARG A 281 5.73 0.79 10.13
CA ARG A 281 4.27 0.62 10.10
C ARG A 281 3.84 -0.64 10.81
N ARG A 282 2.65 -0.61 11.42
CA ARG A 282 2.03 -1.76 12.09
C ARG A 282 0.70 -2.13 11.43
N GLU A 283 0.38 -3.40 11.48
CA GLU A 283 -0.91 -3.90 11.01
C GLU A 283 -2.07 -3.39 11.88
N SER A 284 -1.88 -3.41 13.20
CA SER A 284 -2.84 -2.88 14.18
C SER A 284 -2.11 -2.51 15.48
N TYR A 285 -2.85 -1.93 16.43
CA TYR A 285 -2.33 -1.65 17.79
C TYR A 285 -1.74 -2.88 18.49
N ALA A 286 -2.16 -4.08 18.11
CA ALA A 286 -1.68 -5.33 18.65
C ALA A 286 -0.38 -5.85 18.01
N HIS A 287 0.15 -5.18 16.98
CA HIS A 287 1.33 -5.59 16.25
C HIS A 287 2.51 -4.63 16.46
N LEU A 288 3.72 -5.15 16.35
CA LEU A 288 4.93 -4.31 16.34
C LEU A 288 5.03 -3.55 15.03
N PRO A 289 5.51 -2.30 15.04
CA PRO A 289 5.96 -1.64 13.82
C PRO A 289 7.09 -2.45 13.19
N MET A 290 7.11 -2.46 11.88
CA MET A 290 8.15 -3.06 11.06
C MET A 290 8.29 -2.28 9.76
N PRO A 291 9.41 -2.38 9.04
CA PRO A 291 9.52 -1.72 7.74
C PRO A 291 8.42 -2.18 6.79
N ARG A 292 7.69 -1.23 6.22
CA ARG A 292 6.62 -1.46 5.25
C ARG A 292 6.55 -0.30 4.28
N MET A 293 6.22 -0.63 3.02
CA MET A 293 6.02 0.35 1.96
C MET A 293 4.99 1.41 2.31
N THR A 294 5.18 2.61 1.79
CA THR A 294 4.19 3.68 1.72
C THR A 294 3.57 3.71 0.32
N ASN A 295 4.07 4.54 -0.57
CA ASN A 295 3.71 4.49 -1.99
C ASN A 295 4.98 4.17 -2.78
N THR A 296 5.13 2.92 -3.18
CA THR A 296 6.29 2.46 -3.96
C THR A 296 5.96 2.52 -5.44
N TYR A 297 6.76 3.23 -6.21
CA TYR A 297 6.57 3.35 -7.65
C TYR A 297 7.88 3.59 -8.39
N MET A 298 7.85 3.29 -9.69
CA MET A 298 8.94 3.58 -10.61
C MET A 298 8.75 4.98 -11.20
N LEU A 299 9.80 5.77 -11.21
CA LEU A 299 9.78 7.09 -11.85
C LEU A 299 9.66 6.94 -13.36
N SER A 300 9.09 7.96 -14.00
CA SER A 300 9.02 8.01 -15.46
C SER A 300 10.41 8.05 -16.08
N GLY A 301 10.62 7.20 -17.09
CA GLY A 301 11.80 7.24 -17.93
C GLY A 301 11.67 8.24 -19.09
N ASN A 302 12.63 8.19 -20.01
CA ASN A 302 12.72 9.10 -21.15
C ASN A 302 11.99 8.59 -22.41
N ARG A 303 11.46 7.35 -22.38
CA ARG A 303 10.78 6.75 -23.54
C ARG A 303 9.28 6.99 -23.48
N HIS A 304 8.68 7.30 -24.62
CA HIS A 304 7.23 7.39 -24.73
C HIS A 304 6.59 5.99 -24.60
N PRO A 305 5.45 5.81 -23.91
CA PRO A 305 4.80 4.50 -23.73
C PRO A 305 4.57 3.74 -25.04
N GLU A 306 4.18 4.43 -26.11
CA GLU A 306 3.99 3.82 -27.43
C GLU A 306 5.29 3.26 -28.04
N GLU A 307 6.44 3.88 -27.76
CA GLU A 307 7.74 3.39 -28.24
C GLU A 307 8.10 2.09 -27.53
N ILE A 308 7.76 1.97 -26.24
CA ILE A 308 7.96 0.75 -25.45
C ILE A 308 7.12 -0.38 -26.04
N LEU A 309 5.83 -0.14 -26.31
CA LEU A 309 4.94 -1.13 -26.94
C LEU A 309 5.47 -1.56 -28.32
N LYS A 310 5.87 -0.62 -29.16
CA LYS A 310 6.40 -0.90 -30.51
C LYS A 310 7.75 -1.61 -30.50
N SER A 311 8.49 -1.58 -29.39
CA SER A 311 9.79 -2.26 -29.27
C SER A 311 9.65 -3.78 -29.12
N VAL A 312 8.49 -4.27 -28.67
CA VAL A 312 8.19 -5.69 -28.51
C VAL A 312 7.51 -6.19 -29.79
N LYS A 313 8.06 -7.26 -30.38
CA LYS A 313 7.53 -7.86 -31.60
C LYS A 313 6.61 -9.05 -31.35
N ASN A 314 6.79 -9.73 -30.23
CA ASN A 314 5.97 -10.85 -29.82
C ASN A 314 5.98 -10.92 -28.28
N GLY A 315 4.83 -10.76 -27.69
CA GLY A 315 4.72 -10.71 -26.24
C GLY A 315 3.32 -10.40 -25.76
N LEU A 316 3.23 -9.87 -24.54
CA LEU A 316 1.97 -9.46 -23.91
C LEU A 316 2.05 -8.01 -23.45
N TYR A 317 0.96 -7.28 -23.64
CA TYR A 317 0.70 -6.02 -22.96
C TYR A 317 -0.27 -6.29 -21.81
N ALA A 318 0.23 -6.32 -20.58
CA ALA A 318 -0.52 -6.60 -19.38
C ALA A 318 -1.07 -5.30 -18.80
N VAL A 319 -2.39 -5.16 -18.79
CA VAL A 319 -3.09 -3.92 -18.41
C VAL A 319 -3.58 -3.98 -16.97
N ASP A 320 -3.99 -5.15 -16.48
CA ASP A 320 -4.52 -5.29 -15.14
C ASP A 320 -4.17 -6.64 -14.50
N PHE A 321 -4.11 -6.66 -13.16
CA PHE A 321 -3.73 -7.83 -12.37
C PHE A 321 -4.75 -8.09 -11.25
N GLY A 322 -5.04 -9.37 -10.97
CA GLY A 322 -5.92 -9.78 -9.88
C GLY A 322 -5.23 -9.92 -8.53
N GLY A 323 -3.93 -10.09 -8.53
CA GLY A 323 -3.13 -10.26 -7.32
C GLY A 323 -1.89 -11.09 -7.59
N GLY A 324 -1.03 -11.18 -6.58
CA GLY A 324 0.21 -11.93 -6.67
C GLY A 324 0.81 -12.20 -5.30
N GLN A 325 1.95 -12.87 -5.31
CA GLN A 325 2.75 -13.13 -4.11
C GLN A 325 4.23 -13.25 -4.49
N VAL A 326 5.10 -13.01 -3.52
CA VAL A 326 6.55 -13.13 -3.64
C VAL A 326 7.12 -14.05 -2.56
N ASP A 327 8.08 -14.87 -2.93
CA ASP A 327 9.04 -15.45 -2.00
C ASP A 327 10.26 -14.52 -1.92
N ILE A 328 10.32 -13.70 -0.90
CA ILE A 328 11.37 -12.69 -0.72
C ILE A 328 12.76 -13.30 -0.59
N THR A 329 12.87 -14.55 -0.17
CA THR A 329 14.16 -15.24 0.01
C THR A 329 14.78 -15.63 -1.32
N SER A 330 13.97 -16.18 -2.23
CA SER A 330 14.42 -16.57 -3.57
C SER A 330 14.26 -15.48 -4.63
N GLY A 331 13.46 -14.45 -4.35
CA GLY A 331 13.07 -13.41 -5.31
C GLY A 331 12.07 -13.87 -6.37
N LYS A 332 11.52 -15.09 -6.23
CA LYS A 332 10.49 -15.60 -7.16
C LYS A 332 9.13 -15.00 -6.82
N PHE A 333 8.42 -14.58 -7.83
CA PHE A 333 7.05 -14.05 -7.68
C PHE A 333 6.11 -14.65 -8.73
N VAL A 334 4.81 -14.59 -8.46
CA VAL A 334 3.74 -14.99 -9.37
C VAL A 334 2.60 -13.99 -9.29
N PHE A 335 2.00 -13.71 -10.45
CA PHE A 335 0.83 -12.83 -10.57
C PHE A 335 -0.22 -13.45 -11.46
N THR A 336 -1.49 -13.16 -11.15
CA THR A 336 -2.61 -13.42 -12.05
C THR A 336 -2.93 -12.13 -12.81
N CYS A 337 -2.78 -12.18 -14.12
CA CYS A 337 -3.20 -11.09 -15.00
C CYS A 337 -4.71 -11.25 -15.29
N THR A 338 -5.47 -10.17 -15.15
CA THR A 338 -6.92 -10.14 -15.39
C THR A 338 -7.30 -9.50 -16.71
N GLU A 339 -6.37 -8.77 -17.32
CA GLU A 339 -6.52 -8.18 -18.66
C GLU A 339 -5.16 -8.05 -19.33
N ALA A 340 -4.99 -8.70 -20.48
CA ALA A 340 -3.80 -8.58 -21.31
C ALA A 340 -4.14 -8.66 -22.78
N TYR A 341 -3.26 -8.07 -23.61
CA TYR A 341 -3.35 -8.11 -25.05
C TYR A 341 -2.09 -8.72 -25.65
N LYS A 342 -2.26 -9.56 -26.67
CA LYS A 342 -1.15 -10.09 -27.42
C LYS A 342 -0.51 -8.99 -28.27
N ILE A 343 0.83 -8.91 -28.28
CA ILE A 343 1.62 -8.08 -29.16
C ILE A 343 2.14 -8.95 -30.29
N GLU A 344 1.82 -8.59 -31.56
CA GLU A 344 2.24 -9.27 -32.81
C GLU A 344 2.91 -8.28 -33.77
#